data_13d9ace9db2f165c1a0aedb345f40c96
#
_entry.id   13d9ace9db2f165c1a0aedb345f40c96
#
_cell.length_a   1.000
_cell.length_b   1.000
_cell.length_c   1.000
_cell.angle_alpha   90.00
_cell.angle_beta   90.00
_cell.angle_gamma   90.00
#
_symmetry.space_group_name_H-M   'P 1'
#
loop_
_entity.id
_entity.type
_entity.pdbx_description
1 polymer ?
#
loop_
_entity_poly.entity_id
_entity_poly.type
_entity_poly.pdbx_seq_one_letter_code
_entity_poly.pdbx_strand_id
1 'polypeptide(L)'
;MMLVSINEGSRQPIYLQIVRQIKEQILVGELMPGDELPSVRDLGDDLGISLHTARSAYQVLAEEGLLRVRLGKKARIAALATEAIASSFGDEYSLRVRELVVDGLLQGCSAEELHQILDREIAVMSQRGALLKPTQSGKELT
;
A
#
# COMPACT_ATOMS: atom_id res chain seq x y z
N MET A 1 8.51 2.01 -13.36
CA MET A 1 7.55 1.15 -14.08
C MET A 1 6.73 0.37 -13.07
N MET A 2 5.44 0.48 -13.16
CA MET A 2 4.54 -0.24 -12.27
C MET A 2 4.47 -1.72 -12.66
N LEU A 3 4.79 -2.61 -11.73
CA LEU A 3 4.67 -4.05 -11.88
C LEU A 3 3.64 -4.58 -10.88
N VAL A 4 2.56 -5.11 -11.38
CA VAL A 4 1.50 -5.70 -10.56
C VAL A 4 1.23 -7.12 -11.05
N SER A 5 1.14 -8.05 -10.12
CA SER A 5 0.73 -9.42 -10.37
C SER A 5 -0.51 -9.76 -9.54
N ILE A 6 -1.38 -10.57 -10.12
CA ILE A 6 -2.64 -10.98 -9.48
C ILE A 6 -2.52 -12.44 -9.05
N ASN A 7 -2.86 -12.70 -7.80
CA ASN A 7 -3.03 -14.05 -7.27
C ASN A 7 -4.52 -14.38 -7.13
N GLU A 8 -5.06 -15.09 -8.11
CA GLU A 8 -6.48 -15.48 -8.11
C GLU A 8 -6.82 -16.46 -6.99
N GLY A 9 -5.85 -17.21 -6.49
CA GLY A 9 -6.03 -18.13 -5.37
C GLY A 9 -6.04 -17.46 -4.00
N SER A 10 -5.73 -16.18 -3.90
CA SER A 10 -5.77 -15.43 -2.66
C SER A 10 -7.19 -15.12 -2.23
N ARG A 11 -7.44 -15.12 -0.92
CA ARG A 11 -8.71 -14.65 -0.33
C ARG A 11 -8.86 -13.14 -0.41
N GLN A 12 -7.76 -12.42 -0.63
CA GLN A 12 -7.79 -10.97 -0.74
C GLN A 12 -8.39 -10.55 -2.09
N PRO A 13 -9.37 -9.64 -2.10
CA PRO A 13 -9.93 -9.11 -3.35
C PRO A 13 -8.86 -8.57 -4.29
N ILE A 14 -9.05 -8.74 -5.59
CA ILE A 14 -8.07 -8.35 -6.61
C ILE A 14 -7.72 -6.86 -6.50
N TYR A 15 -8.72 -5.99 -6.32
CA TYR A 15 -8.45 -4.55 -6.22
C TYR A 15 -7.56 -4.19 -5.02
N LEU A 16 -7.68 -4.89 -3.90
CA LEU A 16 -6.80 -4.70 -2.74
C LEU A 16 -5.38 -5.22 -2.98
N GLN A 17 -5.23 -6.28 -3.76
CA GLN A 17 -3.90 -6.75 -4.19
C GLN A 17 -3.18 -5.68 -5.02
N ILE A 18 -3.90 -5.01 -5.91
CA ILE A 18 -3.37 -3.92 -6.72
C ILE A 18 -2.98 -2.74 -5.82
N VAL A 19 -3.87 -2.33 -4.94
CA VAL A 19 -3.65 -1.23 -3.98
C VAL A 19 -2.40 -1.48 -3.14
N ARG A 20 -2.28 -2.67 -2.56
CA ARG A 20 -1.12 -3.05 -1.75
C ARG A 20 0.18 -2.96 -2.53
N GLN A 21 0.22 -3.52 -3.73
CA GLN A 21 1.45 -3.54 -4.53
C GLN A 21 1.87 -2.15 -4.99
N ILE A 22 0.93 -1.29 -5.35
CA ILE A 22 1.22 0.11 -5.68
C ILE A 22 1.74 0.85 -4.45
N LYS A 23 1.14 0.66 -3.29
CA LYS A 23 1.63 1.25 -2.04
C LYS A 23 3.06 0.82 -1.71
N GLU A 24 3.37 -0.46 -1.87
CA GLU A 24 4.71 -0.99 -1.66
C GLU A 24 5.73 -0.34 -2.61
N GLN A 25 5.37 -0.17 -3.88
CA GLN A 25 6.24 0.47 -4.88
C GLN A 25 6.46 1.95 -4.58
N ILE A 26 5.46 2.65 -4.07
CA ILE A 26 5.61 4.03 -3.61
C ILE A 26 6.56 4.07 -2.40
N LEU A 27 6.37 3.18 -1.45
CA LEU A 27 7.18 3.13 -0.23
C LEU A 27 8.66 2.89 -0.55
N VAL A 28 8.97 1.96 -1.44
CA VAL A 28 10.35 1.61 -1.78
C VAL A 28 10.96 2.52 -2.87
N GLY A 29 10.23 3.52 -3.35
CA GLY A 29 10.71 4.49 -4.31
C GLY A 29 10.72 4.03 -5.77
N GLU A 30 10.12 2.89 -6.08
CA GLU A 30 9.95 2.43 -7.47
C GLU A 30 8.93 3.28 -8.22
N LEU A 31 7.95 3.83 -7.52
CA LEU A 31 7.03 4.84 -8.00
C LEU A 31 7.27 6.15 -7.23
N MET A 32 7.55 7.20 -7.95
CA MET A 32 7.87 8.52 -7.42
C MET A 32 6.72 9.50 -7.63
N PRO A 33 6.60 10.55 -6.80
CA PRO A 33 5.64 11.62 -7.06
C PRO A 33 5.76 12.18 -8.49
N GLY A 34 4.63 12.29 -9.16
CA GLY A 34 4.55 12.75 -10.55
C GLY A 34 4.61 11.64 -11.60
N ASP A 35 4.99 10.42 -11.23
CA ASP A 35 4.99 9.29 -12.15
C ASP A 35 3.56 8.99 -12.63
N GLU A 36 3.43 8.74 -13.92
CA GLU A 36 2.16 8.32 -14.52
C GLU A 36 1.90 6.84 -14.30
N LEU A 37 0.65 6.51 -14.00
CA LEU A 37 0.16 5.16 -14.00
C LEU A 37 -0.59 4.86 -15.31
N PRO A 38 -0.69 3.58 -15.71
CA PRO A 38 -1.54 3.18 -16.80
C PRO A 38 -2.98 3.68 -16.61
N SER A 39 -3.69 3.94 -17.69
CA SER A 39 -5.12 4.21 -17.61
C SER A 39 -5.86 3.01 -16.98
N VAL A 40 -7.03 3.25 -16.41
CA VAL A 40 -7.86 2.18 -15.84
C VAL A 40 -8.12 1.07 -16.86
N ARG A 41 -8.37 1.45 -18.12
CA ARG A 41 -8.57 0.49 -19.22
C ARG A 41 -7.31 -0.32 -19.49
N ASP A 42 -6.17 0.33 -19.62
CA ASP A 42 -4.90 -0.34 -19.88
C ASP A 42 -4.53 -1.28 -18.73
N LEU A 43 -4.74 -0.85 -17.51
CA LEU A 43 -4.51 -1.70 -16.32
C LEU A 43 -5.41 -2.95 -16.36
N GLY A 44 -6.69 -2.77 -16.67
CA GLY A 44 -7.62 -3.89 -16.78
C GLY A 44 -7.22 -4.86 -17.88
N ASP A 45 -6.85 -4.35 -19.05
CA ASP A 45 -6.41 -5.17 -20.19
C ASP A 45 -5.11 -5.91 -19.87
N ASP A 46 -4.13 -5.23 -19.30
CA ASP A 46 -2.81 -5.81 -18.95
C ASP A 46 -2.91 -6.92 -17.91
N LEU A 47 -3.80 -6.78 -16.94
CA LEU A 47 -3.98 -7.74 -15.85
C LEU A 47 -5.07 -8.78 -16.13
N GLY A 48 -5.83 -8.62 -17.21
CA GLY A 48 -6.96 -9.50 -17.51
C GLY A 48 -8.10 -9.40 -16.50
N ILE A 49 -8.34 -8.22 -15.95
CA ILE A 49 -9.38 -7.94 -14.96
C ILE A 49 -10.42 -6.97 -15.50
N SER A 50 -11.58 -6.90 -14.84
CA SER A 50 -12.63 -5.97 -15.25
C SER A 50 -12.19 -4.52 -15.07
N LEU A 51 -12.75 -3.65 -15.90
CA LEU A 51 -12.58 -2.20 -15.79
C LEU A 51 -13.02 -1.69 -14.42
N HIS A 52 -14.09 -2.25 -13.88
CA HIS A 52 -14.62 -1.90 -12.56
C HIS A 52 -13.62 -2.21 -11.44
N THR A 53 -12.98 -3.38 -11.47
CA THR A 53 -11.96 -3.78 -10.50
C THR A 53 -10.74 -2.85 -10.55
N ALA A 54 -10.27 -2.56 -11.75
CA ALA A 54 -9.15 -1.62 -11.93
C ALA A 54 -9.50 -0.21 -11.43
N ARG A 55 -10.71 0.25 -11.71
CA ARG A 55 -11.20 1.55 -11.24
C ARG A 55 -11.30 1.60 -9.72
N SER A 56 -11.80 0.54 -9.09
CA SER A 56 -11.89 0.44 -7.62
C SER A 56 -10.53 0.57 -6.95
N ALA A 57 -9.50 -0.05 -7.52
CA ALA A 57 -8.13 0.07 -7.00
C ALA A 57 -7.63 1.53 -7.03
N TYR A 58 -7.80 2.19 -8.16
CA TYR A 58 -7.37 3.60 -8.30
C TYR A 58 -8.19 4.54 -7.42
N GLN A 59 -9.47 4.27 -7.27
CA GLN A 59 -10.34 5.05 -6.40
C GLN A 59 -9.87 5.00 -4.93
N VAL A 60 -9.54 3.82 -4.42
CA VAL A 60 -9.00 3.66 -3.05
C VAL A 60 -7.71 4.47 -2.89
N LEU A 61 -6.79 4.36 -3.83
CA LEU A 61 -5.53 5.10 -3.78
C LEU A 61 -5.74 6.62 -3.86
N ALA A 62 -6.70 7.07 -4.66
CA ALA A 62 -7.05 8.48 -4.76
C ALA A 62 -7.69 9.01 -3.47
N GLU A 63 -8.59 8.23 -2.86
CA GLU A 63 -9.22 8.58 -1.57
C GLU A 63 -8.19 8.67 -0.44
N GLU A 64 -7.14 7.84 -0.49
CA GLU A 64 -6.03 7.89 0.48
C GLU A 64 -5.00 8.99 0.16
N GLY A 65 -5.19 9.76 -0.91
CA GLY A 65 -4.31 10.86 -1.28
C GLY A 65 -3.02 10.43 -1.98
N LEU A 66 -2.92 9.18 -2.41
CA LEU A 66 -1.71 8.63 -3.06
C LEU A 66 -1.71 8.83 -4.57
N LEU A 67 -2.88 9.01 -5.17
CA LEU A 67 -3.04 9.31 -6.59
C LEU A 67 -3.77 10.63 -6.81
N ARG A 68 -3.37 11.33 -7.86
CA ARG A 68 -4.16 12.40 -8.47
C ARG A 68 -4.77 11.89 -9.76
N VAL A 69 -6.09 11.98 -9.84
CA VAL A 69 -6.86 11.64 -11.03
C VAL A 69 -7.48 12.91 -11.58
N ARG A 70 -7.17 13.24 -12.83
CA ARG A 70 -7.78 14.35 -13.56
C ARG A 70 -8.58 13.81 -14.72
N LEU A 71 -9.76 14.38 -14.97
CA LEU A 71 -10.61 14.00 -16.08
C LEU A 71 -9.85 14.07 -17.41
N GLY A 72 -9.88 12.98 -18.18
CA GLY A 72 -9.23 12.88 -19.50
C GLY A 72 -7.70 12.74 -19.47
N LYS A 73 -7.09 12.59 -18.29
CA LYS A 73 -5.64 12.39 -18.13
C LYS A 73 -5.33 11.13 -17.35
N LYS A 74 -4.12 10.58 -17.55
CA LYS A 74 -3.62 9.47 -16.75
C LYS A 74 -3.46 9.88 -15.29
N ALA A 75 -3.71 8.94 -14.38
CA ALA A 75 -3.44 9.13 -12.97
C ALA A 75 -1.94 9.30 -12.72
N ARG A 76 -1.59 10.13 -11.75
CA ARG A 76 -0.21 10.36 -11.32
C ARG A 76 -0.07 10.12 -9.83
N ILE A 77 1.10 9.65 -9.43
CA ILE A 77 1.46 9.55 -8.01
C ILE A 77 1.47 10.97 -7.43
N ALA A 78 0.74 11.15 -6.33
CA ALA A 78 0.67 12.42 -5.62
C ALA A 78 1.91 12.65 -4.78
N ALA A 79 2.24 13.93 -4.54
CA ALA A 79 3.21 14.28 -3.51
C ALA A 79 2.61 13.93 -2.13
N LEU A 80 3.30 13.11 -1.35
CA LEU A 80 2.83 12.69 -0.04
C LEU A 80 2.92 13.87 0.94
N ALA A 81 1.78 14.32 1.44
CA ALA A 81 1.71 15.29 2.52
C ALA A 81 1.88 14.54 3.85
N THR A 82 3.11 14.41 4.29
CA THR A 82 3.48 13.61 5.46
C THR A 82 2.83 14.06 6.77
N GLU A 83 2.51 15.35 6.90
CA GLU A 83 1.92 15.89 8.15
C GLU A 83 0.43 15.59 8.31
N ALA A 84 -0.35 15.64 7.22
CA ALA A 84 -1.78 15.34 7.26
C ALA A 84 -2.07 13.84 7.48
N ILE A 85 -1.17 12.97 7.05
CA ILE A 85 -1.27 11.54 7.24
C ILE A 85 -0.97 11.16 8.70
N ALA A 86 -0.03 11.84 9.33
CA ALA A 86 0.40 11.54 10.69
C ALA A 86 -0.69 11.82 11.75
N SER A 87 -1.58 12.78 11.53
CA SER A 87 -2.59 13.15 12.51
C SER A 87 -3.82 12.24 12.54
N SER A 88 -4.16 11.58 11.43
CA SER A 88 -5.29 10.66 11.33
C SER A 88 -4.89 9.18 11.41
N PHE A 89 -3.60 8.91 11.45
CA PHE A 89 -3.04 7.58 11.27
C PHE A 89 -3.24 6.66 12.49
N GLY A 90 -3.28 7.23 13.72
CA GLY A 90 -3.17 6.43 14.94
C GLY A 90 -4.35 5.49 15.19
N ASP A 91 -5.56 6.01 15.21
CA ASP A 91 -6.73 5.26 15.72
C ASP A 91 -7.22 4.23 14.71
N GLU A 92 -7.37 4.62 13.46
CA GLU A 92 -7.83 3.71 12.40
C GLU A 92 -6.81 2.60 12.10
N TYR A 93 -5.54 2.95 12.11
CA TYR A 93 -4.47 1.97 11.92
C TYR A 93 -4.40 0.97 13.07
N SER A 94 -4.57 1.42 14.30
CA SER A 94 -4.63 0.56 15.48
C SER A 94 -5.79 -0.42 15.42
N LEU A 95 -6.95 0.00 14.91
CA LEU A 95 -8.08 -0.89 14.66
C LEU A 95 -7.75 -1.98 13.65
N ARG A 96 -7.10 -1.64 12.56
CA ARG A 96 -6.69 -2.61 11.53
C ARG A 96 -5.69 -3.62 12.08
N VAL A 97 -4.75 -3.16 12.88
CA VAL A 97 -3.78 -4.05 13.57
C VAL A 97 -4.52 -4.95 14.54
N ARG A 98 -5.48 -4.44 15.29
CA ARG A 98 -6.32 -5.25 16.20
C ARG A 98 -7.06 -6.36 15.46
N GLU A 99 -7.65 -6.06 14.32
CA GLU A 99 -8.32 -7.04 13.48
C GLU A 99 -7.37 -8.18 13.07
N LEU A 100 -6.16 -7.84 12.64
CA LEU A 100 -5.13 -8.84 12.30
C LEU A 100 -4.73 -9.69 13.50
N VAL A 101 -4.59 -9.09 14.67
CA VAL A 101 -4.28 -9.81 15.91
C VAL A 101 -5.41 -10.76 16.29
N VAL A 102 -6.66 -10.31 16.24
CA VAL A 102 -7.83 -11.15 16.53
C VAL A 102 -7.88 -12.34 15.56
N ASP A 103 -7.72 -12.11 14.29
CA ASP A 103 -7.71 -13.18 13.28
C ASP A 103 -6.60 -14.19 13.54
N GLY A 104 -5.40 -13.71 13.84
CA GLY A 104 -4.27 -14.58 14.14
C GLY A 104 -4.48 -15.44 15.38
N LEU A 105 -4.97 -14.85 16.46
CA LEU A 105 -5.27 -15.57 17.70
C LEU A 105 -6.39 -16.61 17.52
N LEU A 106 -7.43 -16.27 16.75
CA LEU A 106 -8.51 -17.22 16.43
C LEU A 106 -8.03 -18.42 15.60
N GLN A 107 -7.00 -18.22 14.78
CA GLN A 107 -6.39 -19.31 14.00
C GLN A 107 -5.35 -20.12 14.79
N GLY A 108 -5.12 -19.77 16.05
CA GLY A 108 -4.23 -20.50 16.94
C GLY A 108 -2.79 -19.99 16.98
N CYS A 109 -2.52 -18.81 16.40
CA CYS A 109 -1.21 -18.18 16.56
C CYS A 109 -1.03 -17.71 18.00
N SER A 110 0.19 -17.87 18.51
CA SER A 110 0.59 -17.28 19.79
C SER A 110 0.96 -15.80 19.61
N ALA A 111 0.99 -15.05 20.70
CA ALA A 111 1.48 -13.67 20.70
C ALA A 111 2.92 -13.59 20.16
N GLU A 112 3.77 -14.54 20.54
CA GLU A 112 5.16 -14.62 20.08
C GLU A 112 5.24 -14.86 18.57
N GLU A 113 4.43 -15.76 18.03
CA GLU A 113 4.36 -16.00 16.58
C GLU A 113 3.89 -14.75 15.82
N LEU A 114 2.92 -14.02 16.35
CA LEU A 114 2.46 -12.74 15.76
C LEU A 114 3.57 -11.69 15.74
N HIS A 115 4.33 -11.58 16.82
CA HIS A 115 5.51 -10.70 16.86
C HIS A 115 6.54 -11.10 15.82
N GLN A 116 6.82 -12.37 15.66
CA GLN A 116 7.77 -12.88 14.66
C GLN A 116 7.31 -12.58 13.23
N ILE A 117 6.03 -12.74 12.94
CA ILE A 117 5.47 -12.40 11.64
C ILE A 117 5.63 -10.92 11.35
N LEU A 118 5.28 -10.07 12.30
CA LEU A 118 5.40 -8.62 12.16
C LEU A 118 6.85 -8.19 11.94
N ASP A 119 7.78 -8.71 12.73
CA ASP A 119 9.21 -8.41 12.60
C ASP A 119 9.75 -8.84 11.24
N ARG A 120 9.32 -9.99 10.74
CA ARG A 120 9.69 -10.49 9.41
C ARG A 120 9.21 -9.58 8.31
N GLU A 121 7.95 -9.16 8.34
CA GLU A 121 7.39 -8.28 7.33
C GLU A 121 8.05 -6.89 7.34
N ILE A 122 8.33 -6.35 8.51
CA ILE A 122 9.09 -5.10 8.64
C ILE A 122 10.48 -5.26 8.03
N ALA A 123 11.16 -6.36 8.30
CA ALA A 123 12.50 -6.64 7.75
C ALA A 123 12.47 -6.76 6.22
N VAL A 124 11.48 -7.46 5.66
CA VAL A 124 11.31 -7.59 4.21
C VAL A 124 11.14 -6.23 3.55
N MET A 125 10.27 -5.39 4.09
CA MET A 125 10.02 -4.07 3.54
C MET A 125 11.22 -3.14 3.72
N SER A 126 11.91 -3.24 4.84
CA SER A 126 13.14 -2.47 5.09
C SER A 126 14.26 -2.82 4.11
N GLN A 127 14.41 -4.09 3.75
CA GLN A 127 15.41 -4.52 2.77
C GLN A 127 15.04 -4.05 1.36
N ARG A 128 13.78 -4.15 0.96
CA ARG A 128 13.30 -3.63 -0.32
C ARG A 128 13.45 -2.11 -0.39
N GLY A 129 13.24 -1.45 0.74
CA GLY A 129 13.35 -0.01 0.90
C GLY A 129 14.73 0.46 1.38
N ALA A 130 15.81 -0.29 1.15
CA ALA A 130 17.17 0.14 1.49
C ALA A 130 17.55 1.49 0.85
N LEU A 131 16.80 1.92 -0.15
CA LEU A 131 16.87 3.24 -0.77
C LEU A 131 15.90 4.26 -0.12
N LEU A 132 15.05 3.82 0.80
CA LEU A 132 14.28 4.75 1.62
C LEU A 132 15.29 5.57 2.43
N LYS A 133 15.20 6.87 2.28
CA LYS A 133 15.93 7.76 3.17
C LYS A 133 15.63 7.31 4.59
N PRO A 134 16.64 7.15 5.43
CA PRO A 134 16.39 6.87 6.83
C PRO A 134 15.39 7.92 7.28
N THR A 135 14.29 7.50 7.82
CA THR A 135 13.39 8.38 8.53
C THR A 135 14.28 9.17 9.45
N GLN A 136 14.27 10.48 9.32
CA GLN A 136 14.88 11.31 10.35
C GLN A 136 14.08 11.14 11.65
N SER A 137 14.12 9.96 12.21
CA SER A 137 13.84 9.76 13.62
C SER A 137 15.11 10.07 14.38
N GLY A 138 15.66 11.20 14.09
CA GLY A 138 16.80 11.77 14.77
C GLY A 138 16.45 13.15 15.28
N LYS A 139 15.25 13.37 15.66
CA LYS A 139 15.03 14.26 16.79
C LYS A 139 15.23 13.40 18.02
N GLU A 140 16.49 13.28 18.38
CA GLU A 140 16.84 13.07 19.76
C GLU A 140 15.88 13.87 20.61
N LEU A 141 15.09 13.16 21.36
CA LEU A 141 14.48 13.70 22.57
C LEU A 141 15.63 13.90 23.55
N THR A 142 16.25 15.02 23.47
CA THR A 142 16.96 15.57 24.61
C THR A 142 15.99 16.23 25.50
#